data_460dab852ce58f196af7eeaccc2c2c41
#
_entry.id   460dab852ce58f196af7eeaccc2c2c41
#
_cell.length_a   1.000
_cell.length_b   1.000
_cell.length_c   1.000
_cell.angle_alpha   90.00
_cell.angle_beta   90.00
_cell.angle_gamma   90.00
#
_symmetry.space_group_name_H-M   'P 1'
#
loop_
_entity.id
_entity.type
_entity.pdbx_description
1 polymer ?
#
loop_
_entity_poly.entity_id
_entity_poly.type
_entity_poly.pdbx_seq_one_letter_code
_entity_poly.pdbx_strand_id
1 'polypeptide(L)'
;MEKIMELRDARQAAIGKHPFFEWLNDSSTAIEERLTFAPMAAFFVMQFRDMNLWVLRFPQTRDEYEWIINLGTREDERHSRMFLEDWRKLDLDGRLRWSASDTLWWLFLSPDQEVFRRSGIEFISLAVADGDDALIRFGHSEAGEATGHVMLGNTATITESLAEKTGLTYRYFGPYHLELESGHVANTEGVFERVVLDPRRRAESVEACNRMFDIFERIFDGFLRYARTYVDTGTVPERSAAPSATAEWTAPPLEIKPNDQRGIRVARRLAQRKAQVAAHPFYDWLREADGLSARQKLNRFIPMWVMDILGYRDLNRYAMTYPSPKDTAEQAVNTWAARLSRHSGLFLSDWDALGLDAILGHSASDALEFLFLDQDMDLHRQNMIEFVKLALRHRDPAVRWWMMAALESTGEQFFAHTRTLATTVEAETGLRLDYLAGRHDPSDTCANTGGDQDGVPPAPLSAEGLEAALRVVDHVFDSMEAQLWRSLAVARANKFNVP
;
A
#
# COMPACT_ATOMS: atom_id res chain seq x y z
N MET A 1 -22.47 -13.21 19.91
CA MET A 1 -20.99 -13.20 19.82
C MET A 1 -20.37 -14.59 19.97
N GLU A 2 -20.91 -15.46 20.86
CA GLU A 2 -20.42 -16.81 21.21
C GLU A 2 -19.86 -17.62 20.00
N LYS A 3 -20.62 -17.76 18.92
CA LYS A 3 -20.15 -18.48 17.71
C LYS A 3 -18.90 -17.90 17.06
N ILE A 4 -18.68 -16.60 17.19
CA ILE A 4 -17.49 -15.94 16.63
C ILE A 4 -16.28 -16.30 17.51
N MET A 5 -16.46 -16.31 18.82
CA MET A 5 -15.41 -16.70 19.77
C MET A 5 -15.05 -18.19 19.61
N GLU A 6 -16.04 -19.08 19.46
CA GLU A 6 -15.81 -20.51 19.16
C GLU A 6 -15.03 -20.68 17.84
N LEU A 7 -15.40 -19.94 16.80
CA LEU A 7 -14.70 -19.95 15.52
C LEU A 7 -13.27 -19.44 15.64
N ARG A 8 -13.07 -18.30 16.34
CA ARG A 8 -11.76 -17.74 16.63
C ARG A 8 -10.84 -18.77 17.28
N ASP A 9 -11.31 -19.40 18.37
CA ASP A 9 -10.53 -20.37 19.12
C ASP A 9 -10.17 -21.60 18.27
N ALA A 10 -11.11 -22.10 17.48
CA ALA A 10 -10.85 -23.23 16.57
C ALA A 10 -9.83 -22.89 15.48
N ARG A 11 -9.94 -21.70 14.87
CA ARG A 11 -9.01 -21.24 13.83
C ARG A 11 -7.64 -20.89 14.40
N GLN A 12 -7.58 -20.27 15.58
CA GLN A 12 -6.34 -20.00 16.30
C GLN A 12 -5.57 -21.30 16.59
N ALA A 13 -6.27 -22.33 17.09
CA ALA A 13 -5.65 -23.64 17.34
C ALA A 13 -5.17 -24.32 16.06
N ALA A 14 -5.85 -24.11 14.92
CA ALA A 14 -5.43 -24.60 13.62
C ALA A 14 -4.16 -23.88 13.13
N ILE A 15 -4.17 -22.54 13.17
CA ILE A 15 -3.02 -21.70 12.80
C ILE A 15 -1.78 -22.01 13.63
N GLY A 16 -1.93 -22.30 14.93
CA GLY A 16 -0.81 -22.69 15.79
C GLY A 16 -0.09 -23.96 15.33
N LYS A 17 -0.68 -24.75 14.42
CA LYS A 17 -0.08 -25.94 13.79
C LYS A 17 0.44 -25.68 12.39
N HIS A 18 0.50 -24.41 11.95
CA HIS A 18 0.98 -24.08 10.62
C HIS A 18 2.46 -24.47 10.47
N PRO A 19 2.91 -25.02 9.31
CA PRO A 19 4.29 -25.49 9.12
C PRO A 19 5.36 -24.40 9.30
N PHE A 20 5.02 -23.15 9.22
CA PHE A 20 5.91 -22.02 9.53
C PHE A 20 6.36 -22.07 11.00
N PHE A 21 5.48 -22.40 11.94
CA PHE A 21 5.83 -22.49 13.37
C PHE A 21 6.65 -23.74 13.68
N GLU A 22 6.47 -24.83 12.90
CA GLU A 22 7.36 -26.00 12.98
C GLU A 22 8.78 -25.61 12.56
N TRP A 23 8.94 -24.89 11.43
CA TRP A 23 10.22 -24.36 10.97
C TRP A 23 10.82 -23.39 11.99
N LEU A 24 10.02 -22.47 12.50
CA LEU A 24 10.46 -21.43 13.46
C LEU A 24 11.03 -22.04 14.75
N ASN A 25 10.49 -23.18 15.18
CA ASN A 25 10.88 -23.89 16.39
C ASN A 25 11.89 -25.05 16.14
N ASP A 26 12.28 -25.29 14.88
CA ASP A 26 13.23 -26.34 14.55
C ASP A 26 14.63 -26.04 15.13
N SER A 27 15.10 -26.91 16.00
CA SER A 27 16.41 -26.77 16.64
C SER A 27 17.59 -26.93 15.68
N SER A 28 17.38 -27.42 14.46
CA SER A 28 18.41 -27.50 13.43
C SER A 28 18.78 -26.12 12.85
N THR A 29 17.87 -25.16 12.88
CA THR A 29 18.14 -23.76 12.51
C THR A 29 18.74 -23.02 13.70
N ALA A 30 19.87 -22.34 13.49
CA ALA A 30 20.51 -21.54 14.54
C ALA A 30 19.54 -20.47 15.06
N ILE A 31 19.54 -20.25 16.37
CA ILE A 31 18.58 -19.32 17.00
C ILE A 31 18.69 -17.90 16.43
N GLU A 32 19.90 -17.47 16.05
CA GLU A 32 20.21 -16.18 15.46
C GLU A 32 19.62 -16.00 14.07
N GLU A 33 19.31 -17.12 13.39
CA GLU A 33 18.75 -17.09 12.03
C GLU A 33 17.21 -17.15 12.02
N ARG A 34 16.58 -17.62 13.07
CA ARG A 34 15.13 -17.90 13.10
C ARG A 34 14.27 -16.65 12.89
N LEU A 35 14.73 -15.46 13.31
CA LEU A 35 14.00 -14.21 13.10
C LEU A 35 14.42 -13.43 11.84
N THR A 36 15.36 -13.97 11.06
CA THR A 36 15.83 -13.30 9.84
C THR A 36 14.82 -13.39 8.67
N PHE A 37 13.66 -14.02 8.88
CA PHE A 37 12.51 -13.90 7.97
C PHE A 37 11.82 -12.53 8.05
N ALA A 38 12.14 -11.68 9.03
CA ALA A 38 11.51 -10.38 9.26
C ALA A 38 11.42 -9.46 8.01
N PRO A 39 12.35 -9.47 7.03
CA PRO A 39 12.20 -8.72 5.79
C PRO A 39 10.93 -9.06 5.02
N MET A 40 10.43 -10.29 5.15
CA MET A 40 9.16 -10.68 4.54
C MET A 40 7.95 -10.04 5.25
N ALA A 41 8.03 -9.81 6.56
CA ALA A 41 6.98 -9.17 7.35
C ALA A 41 6.94 -7.65 7.17
N ALA A 42 8.02 -7.03 6.63
CA ALA A 42 8.22 -5.58 6.68
C ALA A 42 7.04 -4.79 6.09
N PHE A 43 6.57 -5.14 4.89
CA PHE A 43 5.46 -4.42 4.27
C PHE A 43 4.20 -4.45 5.13
N PHE A 44 3.85 -5.62 5.65
CA PHE A 44 2.66 -5.83 6.47
C PHE A 44 2.73 -5.09 7.81
N VAL A 45 3.81 -5.32 8.57
CA VAL A 45 3.97 -4.74 9.92
C VAL A 45 4.11 -3.22 9.86
N MET A 46 4.82 -2.70 8.86
CA MET A 46 5.01 -1.25 8.74
C MET A 46 3.72 -0.50 8.36
N GLN A 47 2.79 -1.16 7.66
CA GLN A 47 1.47 -0.58 7.35
C GLN A 47 0.49 -0.62 8.54
N PHE A 48 0.77 -1.39 9.59
CA PHE A 48 -0.17 -1.58 10.70
C PHE A 48 -0.57 -0.26 11.35
N ARG A 49 0.38 0.67 11.50
CA ARG A 49 0.08 2.03 11.98
C ARG A 49 -1.03 2.69 11.17
N ASP A 50 -0.91 2.66 9.86
CA ASP A 50 -1.83 3.35 8.96
C ASP A 50 -3.18 2.63 8.87
N MET A 51 -3.19 1.29 8.94
CA MET A 51 -4.41 0.50 9.02
C MET A 51 -5.20 0.83 10.28
N ASN A 52 -4.53 0.91 11.43
CA ASN A 52 -5.15 1.29 12.69
C ASN A 52 -5.66 2.72 12.68
N LEU A 53 -4.87 3.67 12.13
CA LEU A 53 -5.18 5.09 12.17
C LEU A 53 -6.28 5.49 11.18
N TRP A 54 -6.24 4.97 9.94
CA TRP A 54 -7.09 5.46 8.84
C TRP A 54 -8.11 4.45 8.32
N VAL A 55 -8.02 3.18 8.74
CA VAL A 55 -8.92 2.14 8.26
C VAL A 55 -9.83 1.62 9.37
N LEU A 56 -9.27 1.16 10.49
CA LEU A 56 -10.03 0.51 11.56
C LEU A 56 -10.66 1.50 12.54
N ARG A 57 -10.01 2.64 12.78
CA ARG A 57 -10.48 3.64 13.77
C ARG A 57 -11.74 4.34 13.30
N PHE A 58 -12.70 4.45 14.20
CA PHE A 58 -13.87 5.29 14.01
C PHE A 58 -13.51 6.76 14.27
N PRO A 59 -13.76 7.69 13.32
CA PRO A 59 -13.41 9.11 13.50
C PRO A 59 -14.12 9.77 14.68
N GLN A 60 -15.37 9.34 14.93
CA GLN A 60 -16.18 9.74 16.07
C GLN A 60 -16.88 8.50 16.61
N THR A 61 -16.69 8.23 17.90
CA THR A 61 -17.32 7.09 18.56
C THR A 61 -18.78 7.41 18.90
N ARG A 62 -19.68 6.53 18.48
CA ARG A 62 -21.14 6.62 18.72
C ARG A 62 -21.56 5.82 19.94
N ASP A 63 -20.82 4.76 20.27
CA ASP A 63 -21.12 3.82 21.35
C ASP A 63 -19.83 3.25 22.00
N GLU A 64 -20.02 2.39 22.99
CA GLU A 64 -18.94 1.73 23.70
C GLU A 64 -18.15 0.74 22.82
N TYR A 65 -18.77 0.11 21.83
CA TYR A 65 -18.11 -0.86 20.95
C TYR A 65 -17.10 -0.17 20.05
N GLU A 66 -17.48 0.96 19.44
CA GLU A 66 -16.58 1.78 18.63
C GLU A 66 -15.43 2.35 19.49
N TRP A 67 -15.72 2.74 20.74
CA TRP A 67 -14.71 3.23 21.65
C TRP A 67 -13.68 2.14 21.99
N ILE A 68 -14.12 0.90 22.24
CA ILE A 68 -13.23 -0.23 22.54
C ILE A 68 -12.33 -0.53 21.33
N ILE A 69 -12.88 -0.60 20.12
CA ILE A 69 -12.08 -0.79 18.90
C ILE A 69 -11.04 0.33 18.76
N ASN A 70 -11.45 1.58 18.99
CA ASN A 70 -10.51 2.71 18.95
C ASN A 70 -9.42 2.64 20.02
N LEU A 71 -9.68 2.01 21.15
CA LEU A 71 -8.68 1.79 22.18
C LEU A 71 -7.59 0.84 21.68
N GLY A 72 -7.96 -0.34 21.17
CA GLY A 72 -7.01 -1.31 20.59
C GLY A 72 -6.20 -0.69 19.44
N THR A 73 -6.87 -0.01 18.48
CA THR A 73 -6.15 0.63 17.36
C THR A 73 -5.10 1.65 17.77
N ARG A 74 -5.23 2.32 18.95
CA ARG A 74 -4.22 3.26 19.46
C ARG A 74 -2.99 2.57 20.03
N GLU A 75 -3.17 1.40 20.57
CA GLU A 75 -2.07 0.60 21.14
C GLU A 75 -1.25 -0.01 20.01
N ASP A 76 -1.90 -0.50 18.98
CA ASP A 76 -1.30 -1.13 17.80
C ASP A 76 -0.48 -0.17 16.90
N GLU A 77 -0.76 1.13 16.94
CA GLU A 77 0.03 2.12 16.19
C GLU A 77 1.54 2.07 16.48
N ARG A 78 1.94 1.49 17.61
CA ARG A 78 3.35 1.42 18.04
C ARG A 78 4.11 0.25 17.43
N HIS A 79 3.43 -0.74 16.87
CA HIS A 79 4.01 -1.98 16.38
C HIS A 79 5.09 -1.75 15.33
N SER A 80 4.85 -0.85 14.38
CA SER A 80 5.83 -0.50 13.33
C SER A 80 7.15 0.02 13.90
N ARG A 81 7.13 0.85 14.96
CA ARG A 81 8.36 1.33 15.62
C ARG A 81 9.10 0.23 16.34
N MET A 82 8.38 -0.61 17.10
CA MET A 82 9.00 -1.75 17.80
C MET A 82 9.63 -2.72 16.82
N PHE A 83 8.99 -2.93 15.66
CA PHE A 83 9.53 -3.77 14.60
C PHE A 83 10.86 -3.23 14.04
N LEU A 84 10.96 -1.92 13.76
CA LEU A 84 12.21 -1.31 13.31
C LEU A 84 13.30 -1.34 14.37
N GLU A 85 12.95 -1.21 15.65
CA GLU A 85 13.91 -1.37 16.73
C GLU A 85 14.52 -2.79 16.73
N ASP A 86 13.68 -3.81 16.55
CA ASP A 86 14.14 -5.20 16.51
C ASP A 86 14.85 -5.53 15.20
N TRP A 87 14.44 -4.95 14.06
CA TRP A 87 15.16 -5.03 12.79
C TRP A 87 16.63 -4.64 12.94
N ARG A 88 16.89 -3.49 13.60
CA ARG A 88 18.25 -2.98 13.85
C ARG A 88 19.02 -3.88 14.81
N LYS A 89 18.37 -4.41 15.85
CA LYS A 89 19.00 -5.36 16.83
C LYS A 89 19.33 -6.71 16.20
N LEU A 90 18.57 -7.17 15.22
CA LEU A 90 18.83 -8.39 14.45
C LEU A 90 19.91 -8.17 13.36
N ASP A 91 20.45 -6.95 13.23
CA ASP A 91 21.42 -6.57 12.20
C ASP A 91 20.95 -6.91 10.78
N LEU A 92 19.65 -6.71 10.50
CA LEU A 92 19.10 -7.03 9.18
C LEU A 92 19.64 -6.11 8.08
N ASP A 93 19.98 -4.86 8.39
CA ASP A 93 20.65 -3.96 7.43
C ASP A 93 22.02 -4.49 7.01
N GLY A 94 22.81 -4.98 7.98
CA GLY A 94 24.12 -5.59 7.70
C GLY A 94 24.03 -6.89 6.93
N ARG A 95 22.99 -7.68 7.15
CA ARG A 95 22.72 -8.96 6.45
C ARG A 95 22.25 -8.74 5.02
N LEU A 96 21.27 -7.86 4.82
CA LEU A 96 20.66 -7.60 3.53
C LEU A 96 21.52 -6.72 2.62
N ARG A 97 22.18 -5.73 3.21
CA ARG A 97 22.97 -4.70 2.49
C ARG A 97 22.17 -3.98 1.40
N TRP A 98 20.86 -3.91 1.59
CA TRP A 98 20.00 -3.23 0.65
C TRP A 98 20.15 -1.72 0.72
N SER A 99 20.20 -1.11 -0.44
CA SER A 99 19.99 0.32 -0.63
C SER A 99 18.52 0.69 -0.47
N ALA A 100 18.19 1.99 -0.56
CA ALA A 100 16.81 2.44 -0.62
C ALA A 100 16.08 1.82 -1.82
N SER A 101 16.68 1.81 -3.01
CA SER A 101 16.04 1.25 -4.21
C SER A 101 15.82 -0.27 -4.13
N ASP A 102 16.73 -1.01 -3.49
CA ASP A 102 16.53 -2.45 -3.26
C ASP A 102 15.36 -2.69 -2.31
N THR A 103 15.26 -1.87 -1.25
CA THR A 103 14.14 -1.93 -0.30
C THR A 103 12.82 -1.59 -0.97
N LEU A 104 12.78 -0.54 -1.81
CA LEU A 104 11.62 -0.18 -2.61
C LEU A 104 11.19 -1.30 -3.56
N TRP A 105 12.16 -1.88 -4.27
CA TRP A 105 11.89 -3.03 -5.13
C TRP A 105 11.32 -4.20 -4.34
N TRP A 106 11.94 -4.53 -3.21
CA TRP A 106 11.47 -5.62 -2.35
C TRP A 106 10.02 -5.41 -1.94
N LEU A 107 9.70 -4.25 -1.39
CA LEU A 107 8.37 -3.96 -0.85
C LEU A 107 7.29 -3.91 -1.95
N PHE A 108 7.56 -3.26 -3.08
CA PHE A 108 6.51 -2.92 -4.04
C PHE A 108 6.53 -3.76 -5.32
N LEU A 109 7.69 -4.29 -5.73
CA LEU A 109 7.82 -4.94 -7.03
C LEU A 109 8.18 -6.42 -6.94
N SER A 110 8.83 -6.87 -5.86
CA SER A 110 9.16 -8.29 -5.70
C SER A 110 7.91 -9.17 -5.75
N PRO A 111 7.96 -10.28 -6.51
CA PRO A 111 6.88 -11.28 -6.50
C PRO A 111 6.65 -11.90 -5.12
N ASP A 112 7.69 -12.03 -4.31
CA ASP A 112 7.60 -12.61 -2.98
C ASP A 112 6.71 -11.79 -2.04
N GLN A 113 6.76 -10.45 -2.17
CA GLN A 113 5.94 -9.53 -1.38
C GLN A 113 4.49 -9.40 -1.88
N GLU A 114 4.12 -10.03 -2.99
CA GLU A 114 2.77 -9.89 -3.56
C GLU A 114 1.67 -10.31 -2.57
N VAL A 115 1.90 -11.38 -1.81
CA VAL A 115 0.93 -11.85 -0.81
C VAL A 115 0.66 -10.77 0.24
N PHE A 116 1.67 -10.02 0.68
CA PHE A 116 1.54 -9.00 1.71
C PHE A 116 0.85 -7.74 1.17
N ARG A 117 1.23 -7.29 -0.02
CA ARG A 117 0.56 -6.15 -0.68
C ARG A 117 -0.92 -6.42 -0.93
N ARG A 118 -1.24 -7.61 -1.43
CA ARG A 118 -2.62 -8.05 -1.61
C ARG A 118 -3.37 -8.14 -0.29
N SER A 119 -2.75 -8.71 0.75
CA SER A 119 -3.34 -8.80 2.09
C SER A 119 -3.70 -7.42 2.64
N GLY A 120 -2.86 -6.40 2.46
CA GLY A 120 -3.18 -5.03 2.87
C GLY A 120 -4.48 -4.51 2.23
N ILE A 121 -4.69 -4.75 0.94
CA ILE A 121 -5.94 -4.37 0.25
C ILE A 121 -7.13 -5.22 0.75
N GLU A 122 -6.92 -6.50 1.00
CA GLU A 122 -7.96 -7.38 1.54
C GLU A 122 -8.39 -6.97 2.97
N PHE A 123 -7.45 -6.50 3.82
CA PHE A 123 -7.76 -5.89 5.11
C PHE A 123 -8.66 -4.65 4.96
N ILE A 124 -8.29 -3.73 4.07
CA ILE A 124 -9.11 -2.55 3.79
C ILE A 124 -10.50 -3.00 3.28
N SER A 125 -10.57 -4.08 2.49
CA SER A 125 -11.84 -4.59 1.98
C SER A 125 -12.76 -5.14 3.08
N LEU A 126 -12.21 -5.71 4.15
CA LEU A 126 -12.98 -6.15 5.32
C LEU A 126 -13.58 -4.94 6.04
N ALA A 127 -12.78 -3.91 6.30
CA ALA A 127 -13.25 -2.68 6.95
C ALA A 127 -14.24 -1.87 6.09
N VAL A 128 -14.14 -1.95 4.76
CA VAL A 128 -15.16 -1.36 3.86
C VAL A 128 -16.43 -2.19 3.87
N ALA A 129 -16.34 -3.52 3.96
CA ALA A 129 -17.47 -4.42 3.92
C ALA A 129 -18.27 -4.43 5.23
N ASP A 130 -17.65 -4.12 6.37
CA ASP A 130 -18.36 -4.04 7.67
C ASP A 130 -19.32 -2.85 7.75
N GLY A 131 -19.25 -1.90 6.81
CA GLY A 131 -20.15 -0.76 6.73
C GLY A 131 -20.10 0.16 7.95
N ASP A 132 -18.95 0.25 8.62
CA ASP A 132 -18.74 0.96 9.89
C ASP A 132 -19.61 0.39 11.05
N ASP A 133 -19.90 -0.91 11.03
CA ASP A 133 -20.57 -1.64 12.12
C ASP A 133 -19.50 -2.25 13.05
N ALA A 134 -19.39 -1.70 14.25
CA ALA A 134 -18.36 -2.11 15.24
C ALA A 134 -18.49 -3.60 15.63
N LEU A 135 -19.70 -4.16 15.63
CA LEU A 135 -19.92 -5.56 15.99
C LEU A 135 -19.45 -6.53 14.89
N ILE A 136 -19.46 -6.10 13.62
CA ILE A 136 -18.90 -6.86 12.52
C ILE A 136 -17.37 -6.68 12.51
N ARG A 137 -16.90 -5.44 12.70
CA ARG A 137 -15.46 -5.09 12.77
C ARG A 137 -14.77 -5.89 13.86
N PHE A 138 -15.38 -6.05 15.03
CA PHE A 138 -14.87 -6.88 16.11
C PHE A 138 -14.50 -8.30 15.64
N GLY A 139 -15.37 -8.93 14.82
CA GLY A 139 -15.13 -10.30 14.35
C GLY A 139 -13.80 -10.48 13.58
N HIS A 140 -13.44 -9.54 12.71
CA HIS A 140 -12.15 -9.62 12.01
C HIS A 140 -10.97 -9.07 12.84
N SER A 141 -11.21 -8.14 13.76
CA SER A 141 -10.17 -7.68 14.70
C SER A 141 -9.75 -8.82 15.63
N GLU A 142 -10.70 -9.55 16.25
CA GLU A 142 -10.42 -10.70 17.09
C GLU A 142 -9.63 -11.81 16.38
N ALA A 143 -9.90 -12.03 15.07
CA ALA A 143 -9.11 -12.98 14.30
C ALA A 143 -7.67 -12.50 14.09
N GLY A 144 -7.46 -11.20 13.91
CA GLY A 144 -6.13 -10.57 13.85
C GLY A 144 -5.37 -10.76 15.16
N GLU A 145 -5.98 -10.38 16.29
CA GLU A 145 -5.43 -10.53 17.64
C GLU A 145 -5.07 -11.98 17.96
N ALA A 146 -6.00 -12.90 17.72
CA ALA A 146 -5.76 -14.33 17.97
C ALA A 146 -4.57 -14.88 17.15
N THR A 147 -4.40 -14.40 15.93
CA THR A 147 -3.29 -14.80 15.06
C THR A 147 -1.97 -14.16 15.50
N GLY A 148 -2.00 -12.87 15.86
CA GLY A 148 -0.88 -12.13 16.45
C GLY A 148 -0.37 -12.85 17.70
N HIS A 149 -1.28 -13.25 18.59
CA HIS A 149 -0.95 -13.97 19.81
C HIS A 149 -0.21 -15.30 19.54
N VAL A 150 -0.63 -16.07 18.53
CA VAL A 150 0.10 -17.30 18.12
C VAL A 150 1.51 -16.96 17.65
N MET A 151 1.66 -15.95 16.79
CA MET A 151 2.95 -15.52 16.29
C MET A 151 3.87 -15.08 17.42
N LEU A 152 3.40 -14.20 18.29
CA LEU A 152 4.16 -13.63 19.39
C LEU A 152 4.52 -14.68 20.45
N GLY A 153 3.63 -15.63 20.73
CA GLY A 153 3.93 -16.73 21.64
C GLY A 153 5.12 -17.58 21.18
N ASN A 154 5.25 -17.80 19.86
CA ASN A 154 6.38 -18.52 19.28
C ASN A 154 7.66 -17.67 19.24
N THR A 155 7.57 -16.39 18.84
CA THR A 155 8.75 -15.53 18.71
C THR A 155 9.32 -15.08 20.07
N ALA A 156 8.48 -14.92 21.10
CA ALA A 156 8.91 -14.54 22.45
C ALA A 156 9.93 -15.53 23.01
N THR A 157 9.67 -16.83 22.91
CA THR A 157 10.60 -17.88 23.37
C THR A 157 11.96 -17.81 22.66
N ILE A 158 11.95 -17.47 21.35
CA ILE A 158 13.18 -17.31 20.56
C ILE A 158 13.95 -16.08 21.04
N THR A 159 13.27 -14.97 21.27
CA THR A 159 13.90 -13.72 21.69
C THR A 159 14.42 -13.78 23.13
N GLU A 160 13.81 -14.56 24.03
CA GLU A 160 14.36 -14.84 25.36
C GLU A 160 15.71 -15.55 25.22
N SER A 161 15.77 -16.60 24.42
CA SER A 161 17.03 -17.32 24.16
C SER A 161 18.09 -16.45 23.46
N LEU A 162 17.67 -15.55 22.55
CA LEU A 162 18.57 -14.57 21.93
C LEU A 162 19.07 -13.53 22.94
N ALA A 163 18.21 -13.07 23.85
CA ALA A 163 18.57 -12.10 24.88
C ALA A 163 19.63 -12.66 25.82
N GLU A 164 19.55 -13.95 26.19
CA GLU A 164 20.58 -14.62 26.98
C GLU A 164 21.96 -14.64 26.31
N LYS A 165 21.98 -14.77 24.96
CA LYS A 165 23.23 -14.81 24.18
C LYS A 165 23.80 -13.43 23.90
N THR A 166 22.93 -12.45 23.55
CA THR A 166 23.33 -11.15 23.02
C THR A 166 23.29 -10.04 24.05
N GLY A 167 22.57 -10.20 25.14
CA GLY A 167 22.25 -9.13 26.10
C GLY A 167 21.25 -8.10 25.57
N LEU A 168 20.65 -8.31 24.40
CA LEU A 168 19.70 -7.39 23.76
C LEU A 168 18.25 -7.78 24.12
N THR A 169 17.39 -6.79 24.32
CA THR A 169 15.96 -6.98 24.52
C THR A 169 15.20 -6.68 23.24
N TYR A 170 14.39 -7.62 22.78
CA TYR A 170 13.55 -7.50 21.60
C TYR A 170 12.12 -7.12 22.02
N ARG A 171 11.57 -6.07 21.42
CA ARG A 171 10.27 -5.54 21.84
C ARG A 171 9.13 -6.02 20.97
N TYR A 172 9.32 -6.07 19.65
CA TYR A 172 8.29 -6.50 18.71
C TYR A 172 8.10 -8.03 18.75
N PHE A 173 9.19 -8.78 18.65
CA PHE A 173 9.15 -10.24 18.65
C PHE A 173 9.19 -10.85 20.04
N GLY A 174 9.33 -10.03 21.08
CA GLY A 174 9.61 -10.48 22.43
C GLY A 174 8.41 -10.52 23.38
N PRO A 175 8.63 -10.96 24.64
CA PRO A 175 7.59 -11.09 25.67
C PRO A 175 6.83 -9.79 25.93
N TYR A 176 7.49 -8.63 25.80
CA TYR A 176 6.85 -7.32 26.00
C TYR A 176 5.62 -7.12 25.10
N HIS A 177 5.72 -7.49 23.81
CA HIS A 177 4.60 -7.36 22.89
C HIS A 177 3.50 -8.38 23.22
N LEU A 178 3.87 -9.62 23.53
CA LEU A 178 2.92 -10.65 23.94
C LEU A 178 2.14 -10.26 25.21
N GLU A 179 2.78 -9.61 26.18
CA GLU A 179 2.13 -9.08 27.37
C GLU A 179 1.17 -7.94 27.05
N LEU A 180 1.57 -7.07 26.12
CA LEU A 180 0.73 -5.96 25.65
C LEU A 180 -0.57 -6.50 25.02
N GLU A 181 -0.47 -7.41 24.08
CA GLU A 181 -1.60 -8.08 23.42
C GLU A 181 -2.51 -8.80 24.43
N SER A 182 -1.93 -9.46 25.43
CA SER A 182 -2.69 -10.12 26.50
C SER A 182 -3.41 -9.12 27.42
N GLY A 183 -2.89 -7.89 27.55
CA GLY A 183 -3.48 -6.82 28.35
C GLY A 183 -4.67 -6.13 27.67
N HIS A 184 -4.71 -6.10 26.34
CA HIS A 184 -5.83 -5.51 25.57
C HIS A 184 -7.14 -6.24 25.85
N VAL A 185 -7.11 -7.54 25.93
CA VAL A 185 -8.26 -8.40 26.22
C VAL A 185 -8.78 -8.17 27.64
N ALA A 186 -7.91 -7.94 28.62
CA ALA A 186 -8.29 -7.85 30.04
C ALA A 186 -9.18 -6.65 30.39
N ASN A 187 -9.12 -5.55 29.64
CA ASN A 187 -9.93 -4.35 29.91
C ASN A 187 -11.27 -4.32 29.19
N THR A 188 -11.50 -5.22 28.25
CA THR A 188 -12.70 -5.28 27.41
C THR A 188 -13.43 -6.62 27.49
N GLU A 189 -12.88 -7.57 28.27
CA GLU A 189 -13.52 -8.87 28.55
C GLU A 189 -14.96 -8.69 29.03
N GLY A 190 -15.87 -9.41 28.39
CA GLY A 190 -17.28 -9.45 28.76
C GLY A 190 -18.17 -8.39 28.13
N VAL A 191 -17.66 -7.35 27.44
CA VAL A 191 -18.53 -6.36 26.76
C VAL A 191 -19.09 -6.96 25.48
N PHE A 192 -18.25 -7.48 24.61
CA PHE A 192 -18.69 -8.11 23.37
C PHE A 192 -19.31 -9.49 23.58
N GLU A 193 -18.84 -10.27 24.57
CA GLU A 193 -19.35 -11.61 24.85
C GLU A 193 -20.86 -11.65 25.13
N ARG A 194 -21.41 -10.59 25.75
CA ARG A 194 -22.82 -10.48 26.10
C ARG A 194 -23.70 -10.08 24.93
N VAL A 195 -23.11 -9.71 23.79
CA VAL A 195 -23.87 -9.24 22.62
C VAL A 195 -24.53 -10.40 21.90
N VAL A 196 -25.84 -10.31 21.71
CA VAL A 196 -26.60 -11.22 20.87
C VAL A 196 -26.74 -10.59 19.49
N LEU A 197 -25.99 -11.11 18.52
CA LEU A 197 -26.05 -10.64 17.15
C LEU A 197 -27.34 -11.13 16.46
N ASP A 198 -27.97 -10.23 15.69
CA ASP A 198 -28.99 -10.63 14.74
C ASP A 198 -28.41 -11.56 13.66
N PRO A 199 -29.26 -12.31 12.90
CA PRO A 199 -28.79 -13.30 11.93
C PRO A 199 -27.88 -12.72 10.84
N ARG A 200 -28.09 -11.48 10.37
CA ARG A 200 -27.28 -10.81 9.34
C ARG A 200 -25.90 -10.48 9.89
N ARG A 201 -25.83 -9.72 10.99
CA ARG A 201 -24.56 -9.37 11.63
C ARG A 201 -23.74 -10.59 12.00
N ARG A 202 -24.40 -11.65 12.49
CA ARG A 202 -23.69 -12.91 12.81
C ARG A 202 -23.06 -13.54 11.57
N ALA A 203 -23.79 -13.61 10.45
CA ALA A 203 -23.27 -14.17 9.21
C ALA A 203 -22.09 -13.33 8.67
N GLU A 204 -22.23 -12.02 8.66
CA GLU A 204 -21.18 -11.09 8.19
C GLU A 204 -19.95 -11.12 9.10
N SER A 205 -20.09 -11.19 10.43
CA SER A 205 -18.97 -11.30 11.35
C SER A 205 -18.25 -12.64 11.23
N VAL A 206 -18.98 -13.74 11.07
CA VAL A 206 -18.38 -15.08 10.85
C VAL A 206 -17.60 -15.10 9.54
N GLU A 207 -18.14 -14.52 8.47
CA GLU A 207 -17.44 -14.41 7.18
C GLU A 207 -16.18 -13.55 7.30
N ALA A 208 -16.29 -12.38 7.94
CA ALA A 208 -15.15 -11.47 8.14
C ALA A 208 -14.04 -12.13 8.99
N CYS A 209 -14.41 -12.84 10.06
CA CYS A 209 -13.48 -13.60 10.89
C CYS A 209 -12.76 -14.69 10.08
N ASN A 210 -13.47 -15.51 9.31
CA ASN A 210 -12.85 -16.53 8.46
C ASN A 210 -11.90 -15.92 7.42
N ARG A 211 -12.34 -14.87 6.72
CA ARG A 211 -11.51 -14.20 5.71
C ARG A 211 -10.22 -13.64 6.33
N MET A 212 -10.27 -13.11 7.54
CA MET A 212 -9.09 -12.62 8.25
C MET A 212 -8.10 -13.76 8.52
N PHE A 213 -8.57 -14.89 9.04
CA PHE A 213 -7.71 -16.07 9.23
C PHE A 213 -7.14 -16.60 7.92
N ASP A 214 -7.91 -16.62 6.83
CA ASP A 214 -7.43 -17.04 5.51
C ASP A 214 -6.33 -16.10 4.97
N ILE A 215 -6.41 -14.80 5.28
CA ILE A 215 -5.34 -13.83 4.98
C ILE A 215 -4.06 -14.21 5.74
N PHE A 216 -4.16 -14.47 7.03
CA PHE A 216 -2.99 -14.82 7.85
C PHE A 216 -2.38 -16.19 7.49
N GLU A 217 -3.18 -17.19 7.13
CA GLU A 217 -2.64 -18.46 6.61
C GLU A 217 -1.73 -18.22 5.40
N ARG A 218 -2.17 -17.40 4.44
CA ARG A 218 -1.34 -17.02 3.28
C ARG A 218 -0.10 -16.21 3.67
N ILE A 219 -0.18 -15.36 4.69
CA ILE A 219 0.96 -14.63 5.24
C ILE A 219 1.99 -15.62 5.82
N PHE A 220 1.57 -16.60 6.60
CA PHE A 220 2.48 -17.63 7.14
C PHE A 220 3.06 -18.54 6.07
N ASP A 221 2.31 -18.87 5.01
CA ASP A 221 2.86 -19.52 3.81
C ASP A 221 3.98 -18.68 3.18
N GLY A 222 3.79 -17.36 3.14
CA GLY A 222 4.80 -16.41 2.67
C GLY A 222 6.05 -16.43 3.54
N PHE A 223 5.91 -16.40 4.87
CA PHE A 223 7.04 -16.48 5.80
C PHE A 223 7.80 -17.80 5.65
N LEU A 224 7.09 -18.92 5.57
CA LEU A 224 7.72 -20.23 5.39
C LEU A 224 8.48 -20.31 4.05
N ARG A 225 7.90 -19.79 2.99
CA ARG A 225 8.56 -19.74 1.67
C ARG A 225 9.85 -18.92 1.74
N TYR A 226 9.81 -17.73 2.33
CA TYR A 226 10.99 -16.90 2.53
C TYR A 226 12.06 -17.63 3.36
N ALA A 227 11.66 -18.20 4.47
CA ALA A 227 12.53 -18.92 5.38
C ALA A 227 13.29 -20.05 4.65
N ARG A 228 12.56 -20.87 3.91
CA ARG A 228 13.16 -22.00 3.13
C ARG A 228 14.00 -21.52 1.96
N THR A 229 13.61 -20.41 1.32
CA THR A 229 14.31 -19.92 0.14
C THR A 229 15.59 -19.16 0.49
N TYR A 230 15.55 -18.34 1.52
CA TYR A 230 16.62 -17.39 1.83
C TYR A 230 17.34 -17.69 3.14
N VAL A 231 16.61 -18.01 4.22
CA VAL A 231 17.23 -18.28 5.52
C VAL A 231 17.97 -19.61 5.49
N ASP A 232 17.31 -20.69 5.10
CA ASP A 232 17.90 -22.04 5.05
C ASP A 232 19.08 -22.14 4.08
N THR A 233 19.12 -21.30 3.05
CA THR A 233 20.19 -21.27 2.04
C THR A 233 21.28 -20.25 2.32
N GLY A 234 21.08 -19.34 3.30
CA GLY A 234 22.00 -18.24 3.58
C GLY A 234 22.08 -17.21 2.45
N THR A 235 21.04 -17.10 1.61
CA THR A 235 20.96 -16.13 0.51
C THR A 235 20.06 -14.94 0.88
N VAL A 236 20.07 -13.92 0.07
CA VAL A 236 19.19 -12.74 0.22
C VAL A 236 18.44 -12.48 -1.09
N PRO A 237 17.23 -11.90 -1.02
CA PRO A 237 16.52 -11.49 -2.24
C PRO A 237 17.34 -10.48 -3.06
N GLU A 238 17.44 -10.72 -4.36
CA GLU A 238 18.12 -9.85 -5.30
C GLU A 238 17.14 -9.19 -6.26
N ARG A 239 17.40 -7.91 -6.55
CA ARG A 239 16.57 -7.13 -7.47
C ARG A 239 16.69 -7.67 -8.90
N SER A 240 15.54 -7.95 -9.51
CA SER A 240 15.49 -8.28 -10.94
C SER A 240 15.73 -7.05 -11.81
N ALA A 241 16.26 -7.29 -13.02
CA ALA A 241 16.46 -6.22 -14.00
C ALA A 241 15.14 -5.46 -14.27
N ALA A 242 15.24 -4.15 -14.36
CA ALA A 242 14.10 -3.31 -14.66
C ALA A 242 13.62 -3.52 -16.11
N PRO A 243 12.32 -3.38 -16.39
CA PRO A 243 11.80 -3.34 -17.75
C PRO A 243 12.37 -2.15 -18.50
N SER A 244 12.50 -2.25 -19.82
CA SER A 244 12.89 -1.13 -20.69
C SER A 244 11.67 -0.57 -21.41
N ALA A 245 11.58 0.77 -21.50
CA ALA A 245 10.51 1.46 -22.24
C ALA A 245 11.00 1.93 -23.59
N THR A 246 10.13 1.88 -24.60
CA THR A 246 10.48 2.29 -25.99
C THR A 246 9.44 3.20 -26.63
N ALA A 247 8.28 3.45 -26.02
CA ALA A 247 7.22 4.29 -26.56
C ALA A 247 6.86 5.46 -25.63
N GLU A 248 6.47 6.62 -26.18
CA GLU A 248 5.90 7.71 -25.40
C GLU A 248 4.46 7.39 -24.98
N TRP A 249 4.15 7.65 -23.72
CA TRP A 249 2.79 7.50 -23.22
C TRP A 249 1.94 8.72 -23.58
N THR A 250 0.75 8.44 -24.06
CA THR A 250 -0.31 9.43 -24.25
C THR A 250 -1.59 8.90 -23.64
N ALA A 251 -2.23 9.68 -22.77
CA ALA A 251 -3.55 9.33 -22.27
C ALA A 251 -4.52 9.18 -23.46
N PRO A 252 -5.37 8.13 -23.46
CA PRO A 252 -6.37 8.00 -24.50
C PRO A 252 -7.34 9.19 -24.44
N PRO A 253 -7.71 9.79 -25.60
CA PRO A 253 -8.67 10.87 -25.63
C PRO A 253 -10.02 10.38 -25.07
N LEU A 254 -10.65 11.21 -24.21
CA LEU A 254 -11.98 10.90 -23.69
C LEU A 254 -13.04 11.08 -24.77
N GLU A 255 -13.69 9.99 -25.15
CA GLU A 255 -14.77 9.99 -26.12
C GLU A 255 -16.13 9.78 -25.43
N ILE A 256 -16.86 10.87 -25.20
CA ILE A 256 -18.19 10.81 -24.58
C ILE A 256 -19.24 10.87 -25.66
N LYS A 257 -20.18 9.91 -25.66
CA LYS A 257 -21.29 9.90 -26.60
C LYS A 257 -22.11 11.19 -26.48
N PRO A 258 -22.49 11.84 -27.59
CA PRO A 258 -23.20 13.14 -27.56
C PRO A 258 -24.52 13.13 -26.76
N ASN A 259 -25.17 11.98 -26.61
CA ASN A 259 -26.40 11.80 -25.86
C ASN A 259 -26.17 11.46 -24.38
N ASP A 260 -24.93 11.20 -23.95
CA ASP A 260 -24.59 10.94 -22.54
C ASP A 260 -24.38 12.25 -21.77
N GLN A 261 -25.49 12.90 -21.40
CA GLN A 261 -25.45 14.18 -20.68
C GLN A 261 -24.77 14.08 -19.32
N ARG A 262 -24.82 12.90 -18.65
CA ARG A 262 -24.17 12.68 -17.36
C ARG A 262 -22.65 12.53 -17.53
N GLY A 263 -22.22 11.72 -18.47
CA GLY A 263 -20.80 11.59 -18.84
C GLY A 263 -20.18 12.94 -19.27
N ILE A 264 -20.91 13.74 -20.08
CA ILE A 264 -20.50 15.10 -20.47
C ILE A 264 -20.29 15.98 -19.22
N ARG A 265 -21.18 15.88 -18.21
CA ARG A 265 -21.04 16.67 -16.98
C ARG A 265 -19.79 16.27 -16.18
N VAL A 266 -19.51 14.97 -16.04
CA VAL A 266 -18.27 14.51 -15.37
C VAL A 266 -17.03 14.89 -16.16
N ALA A 267 -17.02 14.72 -17.50
CA ALA A 267 -15.91 15.11 -18.35
C ALA A 267 -15.59 16.62 -18.24
N ARG A 268 -16.63 17.46 -18.17
CA ARG A 268 -16.46 18.91 -17.95
C ARG A 268 -15.83 19.20 -16.58
N ARG A 269 -16.28 18.50 -15.53
CA ARG A 269 -15.68 18.64 -14.18
C ARG A 269 -14.21 18.21 -14.18
N LEU A 270 -13.90 17.06 -14.79
CA LEU A 270 -12.54 16.56 -14.93
C LEU A 270 -11.65 17.56 -15.66
N ALA A 271 -12.09 18.11 -16.80
CA ALA A 271 -11.34 19.14 -17.55
C ALA A 271 -11.11 20.41 -16.71
N GLN A 272 -12.11 20.84 -15.94
CA GLN A 272 -11.98 21.99 -15.04
C GLN A 272 -10.92 21.72 -13.96
N ARG A 273 -10.97 20.57 -13.29
CA ARG A 273 -10.00 20.19 -12.25
C ARG A 273 -8.58 20.04 -12.82
N LYS A 274 -8.46 19.42 -14.00
CA LYS A 274 -7.19 19.31 -14.72
C LYS A 274 -6.56 20.68 -14.98
N ALA A 275 -7.34 21.66 -15.42
CA ALA A 275 -6.86 23.01 -15.66
C ALA A 275 -6.42 23.71 -14.34
N GLN A 276 -7.13 23.47 -13.24
CA GLN A 276 -6.74 23.99 -11.91
C GLN A 276 -5.39 23.42 -11.48
N VAL A 277 -5.21 22.10 -11.53
CA VAL A 277 -3.95 21.44 -11.16
C VAL A 277 -2.80 21.88 -12.08
N ALA A 278 -3.04 22.05 -13.38
CA ALA A 278 -2.02 22.54 -14.32
C ALA A 278 -1.45 23.93 -13.96
N ALA A 279 -2.23 24.75 -13.26
CA ALA A 279 -1.83 26.07 -12.77
C ALA A 279 -1.23 26.05 -11.35
N HIS A 280 -0.93 24.88 -10.80
CA HIS A 280 -0.42 24.77 -9.43
C HIS A 280 0.99 25.35 -9.29
N PRO A 281 1.31 26.13 -8.22
CA PRO A 281 2.62 26.75 -8.01
C PRO A 281 3.82 25.79 -7.98
N PHE A 282 3.61 24.52 -7.71
CA PHE A 282 4.65 23.50 -7.83
C PHE A 282 5.20 23.42 -9.25
N TYR A 283 4.34 23.48 -10.25
CA TYR A 283 4.76 23.44 -11.66
C TYR A 283 5.44 24.73 -12.11
N ASP A 284 5.07 25.90 -11.52
CA ASP A 284 5.80 27.13 -11.72
C ASP A 284 7.23 27.00 -11.18
N TRP A 285 7.39 26.47 -9.96
CA TRP A 285 8.71 26.21 -9.37
C TRP A 285 9.58 25.29 -10.25
N LEU A 286 9.00 24.25 -10.87
CA LEU A 286 9.77 23.37 -11.79
C LEU A 286 10.36 24.18 -12.98
N ARG A 287 9.71 25.26 -13.42
CA ARG A 287 10.11 26.13 -14.54
C ARG A 287 10.96 27.33 -14.12
N GLU A 288 10.99 27.69 -12.86
CA GLU A 288 11.74 28.84 -12.36
C GLU A 288 13.23 28.73 -12.68
N ALA A 289 13.86 29.86 -13.03
CA ALA A 289 15.33 29.98 -13.19
C ALA A 289 15.96 30.38 -11.85
N ASP A 290 15.90 29.48 -10.88
CA ASP A 290 16.37 29.66 -9.50
C ASP A 290 17.83 29.21 -9.26
N GLY A 291 18.57 28.92 -10.33
CA GLY A 291 19.94 28.44 -10.28
C GLY A 291 20.09 26.94 -10.03
N LEU A 292 18.97 26.21 -9.84
CA LEU A 292 18.99 24.76 -9.71
C LEU A 292 19.01 24.09 -11.11
N SER A 293 19.84 23.07 -11.26
CA SER A 293 19.81 22.21 -12.44
C SER A 293 18.53 21.37 -12.49
N ALA A 294 18.14 20.88 -13.69
CA ALA A 294 17.02 19.99 -13.86
C ALA A 294 17.12 18.74 -12.95
N ARG A 295 18.30 18.16 -12.83
CA ARG A 295 18.58 17.02 -11.95
C ARG A 295 18.37 17.36 -10.47
N GLN A 296 18.86 18.52 -10.01
CA GLN A 296 18.67 18.96 -8.63
C GLN A 296 17.16 19.15 -8.31
N LYS A 297 16.40 19.73 -9.25
CA LYS A 297 14.95 19.87 -9.06
C LYS A 297 14.24 18.53 -8.91
N LEU A 298 14.53 17.58 -9.81
CA LEU A 298 13.97 16.22 -9.72
C LEU A 298 14.33 15.57 -8.37
N ASN A 299 15.59 15.60 -7.98
CA ASN A 299 16.07 14.95 -6.76
C ASN A 299 15.47 15.55 -5.48
N ARG A 300 15.01 16.80 -5.50
CA ARG A 300 14.40 17.45 -4.34
C ARG A 300 12.97 17.02 -4.03
N PHE A 301 12.26 16.39 -4.96
CA PHE A 301 10.87 16.00 -4.72
C PHE A 301 10.54 14.54 -5.07
N ILE A 302 11.26 13.93 -6.00
CA ILE A 302 10.96 12.56 -6.46
C ILE A 302 10.84 11.53 -5.32
N PRO A 303 11.69 11.57 -4.26
CA PRO A 303 11.52 10.62 -3.14
C PRO A 303 10.15 10.67 -2.48
N MET A 304 9.46 11.81 -2.51
CA MET A 304 8.11 11.93 -1.94
C MET A 304 7.05 11.12 -2.70
N TRP A 305 7.25 10.88 -3.99
CA TRP A 305 6.25 10.25 -4.86
C TRP A 305 6.34 8.72 -4.91
N VAL A 306 7.31 8.15 -4.20
CA VAL A 306 7.55 6.70 -4.17
C VAL A 306 6.29 5.91 -3.86
N MET A 307 5.57 6.29 -2.79
CA MET A 307 4.38 5.57 -2.33
C MET A 307 3.26 5.59 -3.38
N ASP A 308 3.05 6.75 -4.01
CA ASP A 308 2.01 6.91 -5.03
C ASP A 308 2.36 6.12 -6.29
N ILE A 309 3.58 6.28 -6.79
CA ILE A 309 4.01 5.65 -8.04
C ILE A 309 4.08 4.14 -7.92
N LEU A 310 4.71 3.63 -6.86
CA LEU A 310 4.87 2.19 -6.69
C LEU A 310 3.59 1.51 -6.19
N GLY A 311 2.85 2.15 -5.30
CA GLY A 311 1.58 1.64 -4.77
C GLY A 311 0.44 1.65 -5.79
N TYR A 312 0.50 2.53 -6.80
CA TYR A 312 -0.49 2.61 -7.88
C TYR A 312 -0.66 1.29 -8.64
N ARG A 313 0.40 0.49 -8.75
CA ARG A 313 0.35 -0.86 -9.33
C ARG A 313 -0.70 -1.74 -8.65
N ASP A 314 -0.65 -1.81 -7.32
CA ASP A 314 -1.49 -2.75 -6.57
C ASP A 314 -2.91 -2.20 -6.37
N LEU A 315 -3.10 -0.87 -6.32
CA LEU A 315 -4.41 -0.24 -6.44
C LEU A 315 -5.13 -0.74 -7.70
N ASN A 316 -4.44 -0.69 -8.85
CA ASN A 316 -5.02 -1.13 -10.12
C ASN A 316 -5.22 -2.65 -10.19
N ARG A 317 -4.30 -3.45 -9.65
CA ARG A 317 -4.38 -4.92 -9.71
C ARG A 317 -5.46 -5.52 -8.82
N TYR A 318 -5.68 -4.96 -7.63
CA TYR A 318 -6.46 -5.62 -6.58
C TYR A 318 -7.67 -4.84 -6.10
N ALA A 319 -7.67 -3.51 -6.19
CA ALA A 319 -8.81 -2.71 -5.75
C ALA A 319 -9.72 -2.26 -6.91
N MET A 320 -9.14 -1.87 -8.05
CA MET A 320 -9.90 -1.40 -9.22
C MET A 320 -10.53 -2.54 -10.01
N THR A 321 -9.93 -3.73 -10.01
CA THR A 321 -10.40 -4.87 -10.80
C THR A 321 -11.58 -5.60 -10.19
N TYR A 322 -12.30 -6.32 -11.03
CA TYR A 322 -13.34 -7.27 -10.67
C TYR A 322 -12.75 -8.69 -10.79
N PRO A 323 -12.65 -9.47 -9.70
CA PRO A 323 -12.05 -10.83 -9.74
C PRO A 323 -12.77 -11.78 -10.69
N SER A 324 -14.09 -11.57 -10.89
CA SER A 324 -14.94 -12.34 -11.80
C SER A 324 -15.86 -11.39 -12.53
N PRO A 325 -15.41 -10.75 -13.63
CA PRO A 325 -16.18 -9.76 -14.35
C PRO A 325 -17.45 -10.39 -14.95
N LYS A 326 -18.61 -9.75 -14.72
CA LYS A 326 -19.93 -10.26 -15.09
C LYS A 326 -20.37 -9.82 -16.48
N ASP A 327 -19.82 -8.71 -16.97
CA ASP A 327 -20.19 -8.10 -18.22
C ASP A 327 -19.01 -7.38 -18.90
N THR A 328 -19.27 -6.81 -20.05
CA THR A 328 -18.25 -6.09 -20.85
C THR A 328 -17.78 -4.80 -20.17
N ALA A 329 -18.59 -4.19 -19.30
CA ALA A 329 -18.21 -2.96 -18.61
C ALA A 329 -17.17 -3.26 -17.50
N GLU A 330 -17.41 -4.31 -16.69
CA GLU A 330 -16.42 -4.78 -15.71
C GLU A 330 -15.14 -5.27 -16.40
N GLN A 331 -15.26 -5.96 -17.55
CA GLN A 331 -14.09 -6.40 -18.32
C GLN A 331 -13.28 -5.22 -18.88
N ALA A 332 -13.93 -4.15 -19.34
CA ALA A 332 -13.24 -2.95 -19.81
C ALA A 332 -12.44 -2.26 -18.69
N VAL A 333 -13.01 -2.16 -17.49
CA VAL A 333 -12.30 -1.68 -16.31
C VAL A 333 -11.07 -2.53 -16.01
N ASN A 334 -11.23 -3.87 -16.00
CA ASN A 334 -10.12 -4.80 -15.75
C ASN A 334 -8.99 -4.65 -16.78
N THR A 335 -9.33 -4.50 -18.05
CA THR A 335 -8.36 -4.32 -19.13
C THR A 335 -7.55 -3.04 -18.95
N TRP A 336 -8.23 -1.93 -18.63
CA TRP A 336 -7.55 -0.65 -18.40
C TRP A 336 -6.68 -0.70 -17.13
N ALA A 337 -7.21 -1.19 -16.02
CA ALA A 337 -6.48 -1.33 -14.76
C ALA A 337 -5.22 -2.23 -14.90
N ALA A 338 -5.31 -3.33 -15.65
CA ALA A 338 -4.17 -4.21 -15.91
C ALA A 338 -3.04 -3.48 -16.67
N ARG A 339 -3.37 -2.60 -17.61
CA ARG A 339 -2.40 -1.77 -18.31
C ARG A 339 -1.71 -0.78 -17.38
N LEU A 340 -2.49 -0.04 -16.59
CA LEU A 340 -1.98 0.95 -15.65
C LEU A 340 -1.05 0.36 -14.57
N SER A 341 -1.23 -0.91 -14.25
CA SER A 341 -0.44 -1.61 -13.23
C SER A 341 1.03 -1.87 -13.63
N ARG A 342 1.45 -1.60 -14.86
CA ARG A 342 2.79 -1.95 -15.37
C ARG A 342 3.82 -0.84 -15.25
N HIS A 343 3.41 0.40 -15.07
CA HIS A 343 4.28 1.57 -15.17
C HIS A 343 5.30 1.71 -14.02
N SER A 344 4.97 1.20 -12.84
CA SER A 344 5.78 1.40 -11.62
C SER A 344 7.20 0.86 -11.71
N GLY A 345 7.44 -0.18 -12.52
CA GLY A 345 8.78 -0.78 -12.65
C GLY A 345 9.84 0.15 -13.24
N LEU A 346 9.44 1.06 -14.13
CA LEU A 346 10.34 2.03 -14.78
C LEU A 346 10.86 3.09 -13.79
N PHE A 347 10.09 3.40 -12.77
CA PHE A 347 10.44 4.43 -11.79
C PHE A 347 11.74 4.13 -11.04
N LEU A 348 11.99 2.87 -10.71
CA LEU A 348 13.24 2.50 -10.03
C LEU A 348 14.47 2.62 -10.92
N SER A 349 14.32 2.49 -12.25
CA SER A 349 15.42 2.78 -13.17
C SER A 349 15.79 4.26 -13.17
N ASP A 350 14.78 5.13 -13.14
CA ASP A 350 15.01 6.59 -13.05
C ASP A 350 15.59 6.98 -11.68
N TRP A 351 15.17 6.31 -10.60
CA TRP A 351 15.74 6.46 -9.27
C TRP A 351 17.25 6.20 -9.27
N ASP A 352 17.67 5.07 -9.86
CA ASP A 352 19.09 4.70 -10.00
C ASP A 352 19.85 5.71 -10.86
N ALA A 353 19.29 6.09 -12.01
CA ALA A 353 19.90 7.05 -12.92
C ALA A 353 20.09 8.44 -12.28
N LEU A 354 19.14 8.87 -11.46
CA LEU A 354 19.22 10.11 -10.69
C LEU A 354 20.23 10.02 -9.54
N GLY A 355 20.65 8.82 -9.13
CA GLY A 355 21.57 8.60 -8.02
C GLY A 355 20.94 8.85 -6.65
N LEU A 356 19.65 8.59 -6.49
CA LEU A 356 18.90 8.91 -5.28
C LEU A 356 19.35 8.09 -4.08
N ASP A 357 19.82 6.85 -4.25
CA ASP A 357 20.39 6.07 -3.16
C ASP A 357 21.60 6.74 -2.51
N ALA A 358 22.50 7.30 -3.33
CA ALA A 358 23.68 8.01 -2.83
C ALA A 358 23.31 9.34 -2.15
N ILE A 359 22.25 10.01 -2.61
CA ILE A 359 21.76 11.27 -2.02
C ILE A 359 21.10 11.01 -0.67
N LEU A 360 20.25 10.01 -0.58
CA LEU A 360 19.53 9.69 0.65
C LEU A 360 20.45 8.99 1.67
N GLY A 361 21.34 8.12 1.21
CA GLY A 361 22.23 7.33 2.07
C GLY A 361 21.48 6.37 2.99
N HIS A 362 20.24 6.01 2.65
CA HIS A 362 19.36 5.19 3.49
C HIS A 362 19.76 3.72 3.42
N SER A 363 19.89 3.09 4.59
CA SER A 363 19.81 1.64 4.76
C SER A 363 18.39 1.14 4.54
N ALA A 364 18.17 -0.18 4.61
CA ALA A 364 16.83 -0.74 4.50
C ALA A 364 15.90 -0.23 5.63
N SER A 365 16.39 -0.19 6.87
CA SER A 365 15.59 0.33 7.99
C SER A 365 15.31 1.82 7.88
N ASP A 366 16.21 2.62 7.33
CA ASP A 366 15.99 4.05 7.11
C ASP A 366 14.93 4.27 6.00
N ALA A 367 14.98 3.47 4.93
CA ALA A 367 13.96 3.49 3.89
C ALA A 367 12.58 3.10 4.42
N LEU A 368 12.49 2.07 5.27
CA LEU A 368 11.25 1.69 5.96
C LEU A 368 10.73 2.81 6.86
N GLU A 369 11.62 3.44 7.65
CA GLU A 369 11.26 4.57 8.52
C GLU A 369 10.74 5.75 7.72
N PHE A 370 11.45 6.13 6.64
CA PHE A 370 11.01 7.20 5.73
C PHE A 370 9.64 6.90 5.12
N LEU A 371 9.44 5.71 4.58
CA LEU A 371 8.19 5.36 3.89
C LEU A 371 6.98 5.32 4.82
N PHE A 372 7.13 4.75 6.03
CA PHE A 372 5.99 4.38 6.86
C PHE A 372 5.85 5.20 8.15
N LEU A 373 6.92 5.86 8.62
CA LEU A 373 6.89 6.60 9.89
C LEU A 373 7.19 8.09 9.75
N ASP A 374 7.79 8.53 8.64
CA ASP A 374 8.01 9.96 8.40
C ASP A 374 6.65 10.66 8.17
N GLN A 375 6.43 11.75 8.92
CA GLN A 375 5.19 12.55 8.82
C GLN A 375 5.03 13.22 7.45
N ASP A 376 6.12 13.48 6.73
CA ASP A 376 6.05 14.03 5.38
C ASP A 376 5.39 13.07 4.39
N MET A 377 5.47 11.76 4.68
CA MET A 377 4.85 10.70 3.88
C MET A 377 3.40 10.37 4.31
N ASP A 378 2.91 10.90 5.45
CA ASP A 378 1.56 10.60 5.96
C ASP A 378 0.48 10.88 4.90
N LEU A 379 0.56 12.01 4.21
CA LEU A 379 -0.41 12.39 3.18
C LEU A 379 -0.44 11.38 2.01
N HIS A 380 0.74 10.94 1.56
CA HIS A 380 0.87 9.99 0.45
C HIS A 380 0.28 8.62 0.82
N ARG A 381 0.57 8.12 2.03
CA ARG A 381 0.00 6.86 2.54
C ARG A 381 -1.51 6.94 2.74
N GLN A 382 -2.00 8.04 3.34
CA GLN A 382 -3.42 8.27 3.53
C GLN A 382 -4.18 8.30 2.21
N ASN A 383 -3.65 9.01 1.21
CA ASN A 383 -4.27 9.09 -0.12
C ASN A 383 -4.35 7.71 -0.77
N MET A 384 -3.30 6.89 -0.70
CA MET A 384 -3.33 5.53 -1.25
C MET A 384 -4.42 4.67 -0.58
N ILE A 385 -4.55 4.74 0.75
CA ILE A 385 -5.61 4.04 1.49
C ILE A 385 -6.99 4.54 1.05
N GLU A 386 -7.18 5.85 0.95
CA GLU A 386 -8.48 6.42 0.53
C GLU A 386 -8.81 6.04 -0.92
N PHE A 387 -7.84 5.97 -1.84
CA PHE A 387 -8.08 5.48 -3.20
C PHE A 387 -8.51 4.01 -3.22
N VAL A 388 -7.88 3.16 -2.40
CA VAL A 388 -8.31 1.77 -2.24
C VAL A 388 -9.72 1.70 -1.68
N LYS A 389 -10.05 2.46 -0.63
CA LYS A 389 -11.39 2.52 -0.05
C LYS A 389 -12.44 2.98 -1.05
N LEU A 390 -12.14 4.02 -1.84
CA LEU A 390 -13.03 4.52 -2.89
C LEU A 390 -13.29 3.45 -3.96
N ALA A 391 -12.26 2.80 -4.46
CA ALA A 391 -12.39 1.74 -5.45
C ALA A 391 -13.23 0.57 -4.94
N LEU A 392 -13.06 0.17 -3.66
CA LEU A 392 -13.79 -0.93 -3.05
C LEU A 392 -15.26 -0.57 -2.73
N ARG A 393 -15.53 0.68 -2.33
CA ARG A 393 -16.90 1.19 -2.07
C ARG A 393 -17.73 1.32 -3.35
N HIS A 394 -17.11 1.75 -4.43
CA HIS A 394 -17.81 1.96 -5.71
C HIS A 394 -17.68 0.74 -6.61
N ARG A 395 -18.75 -0.09 -6.60
CA ARG A 395 -18.81 -1.31 -7.44
C ARG A 395 -19.38 -1.07 -8.83
N ASP A 396 -19.87 0.14 -9.13
CA ASP A 396 -20.35 0.54 -10.45
C ASP A 396 -19.15 0.71 -11.40
N PRO A 397 -19.04 -0.06 -12.51
CA PRO A 397 -17.91 0.02 -13.42
C PRO A 397 -17.78 1.39 -14.09
N ALA A 398 -18.88 2.12 -14.29
CA ALA A 398 -18.81 3.48 -14.81
C ALA A 398 -18.14 4.44 -13.81
N VAL A 399 -18.42 4.32 -12.50
CA VAL A 399 -17.77 5.14 -11.47
C VAL A 399 -16.29 4.81 -11.35
N ARG A 400 -15.90 3.53 -11.34
CA ARG A 400 -14.49 3.10 -11.34
C ARG A 400 -13.74 3.60 -12.57
N TRP A 401 -14.40 3.56 -13.73
CA TRP A 401 -13.82 4.09 -14.96
C TRP A 401 -13.50 5.59 -14.82
N TRP A 402 -14.42 6.39 -14.27
CA TRP A 402 -14.17 7.82 -14.03
C TRP A 402 -13.09 8.08 -12.99
N MET A 403 -12.95 7.20 -12.01
CA MET A 403 -11.84 7.26 -11.06
C MET A 403 -10.50 7.05 -11.77
N MET A 404 -10.38 6.03 -12.63
CA MET A 404 -9.18 5.81 -13.43
C MET A 404 -8.89 6.98 -14.36
N ALA A 405 -9.90 7.54 -15.03
CA ALA A 405 -9.75 8.71 -15.90
C ALA A 405 -9.23 9.94 -15.12
N ALA A 406 -9.66 10.12 -13.87
CA ALA A 406 -9.15 11.20 -13.01
C ALA A 406 -7.69 10.95 -12.61
N LEU A 407 -7.34 9.75 -12.19
CA LEU A 407 -5.96 9.36 -11.83
C LEU A 407 -5.02 9.51 -13.04
N GLU A 408 -5.43 9.05 -14.22
CA GLU A 408 -4.68 9.24 -15.46
C GLU A 408 -4.47 10.72 -15.80
N SER A 409 -5.52 11.53 -15.62
CA SER A 409 -5.42 12.97 -15.88
C SER A 409 -4.45 13.68 -14.94
N THR A 410 -4.33 13.24 -13.68
CA THR A 410 -3.30 13.76 -12.75
C THR A 410 -1.90 13.33 -13.16
N GLY A 411 -1.73 12.07 -13.57
CA GLY A 411 -0.47 11.55 -14.13
C GLY A 411 -0.04 12.31 -15.40
N GLU A 412 -0.98 12.59 -16.31
CA GLU A 412 -0.71 13.38 -17.52
C GLU A 412 -0.15 14.77 -17.18
N GLN A 413 -0.73 15.45 -16.17
CA GLN A 413 -0.20 16.75 -15.71
C GLN A 413 1.20 16.60 -15.11
N PHE A 414 1.43 15.58 -14.30
CA PHE A 414 2.74 15.31 -13.73
C PHE A 414 3.79 15.10 -14.84
N PHE A 415 3.53 14.24 -15.81
CA PHE A 415 4.47 13.98 -16.90
C PHE A 415 4.65 15.16 -17.84
N ALA A 416 3.63 15.98 -18.09
CA ALA A 416 3.76 17.19 -18.91
C ALA A 416 4.83 18.14 -18.38
N HIS A 417 5.03 18.17 -17.05
CA HIS A 417 6.02 19.04 -16.41
C HIS A 417 7.36 18.34 -16.11
N THR A 418 7.35 17.07 -15.71
CA THR A 418 8.60 16.33 -15.41
C THR A 418 9.36 15.94 -16.67
N ARG A 419 8.68 15.70 -17.80
CA ARG A 419 9.30 15.35 -19.08
C ARG A 419 10.35 16.37 -19.52
N THR A 420 10.08 17.66 -19.40
CA THR A 420 11.03 18.71 -19.78
C THR A 420 12.31 18.62 -18.94
N LEU A 421 12.19 18.41 -17.63
CA LEU A 421 13.35 18.25 -16.76
C LEU A 421 14.11 16.94 -17.07
N ALA A 422 13.38 15.84 -17.24
CA ALA A 422 13.96 14.55 -17.57
C ALA A 422 14.76 14.60 -18.87
N THR A 423 14.19 15.15 -19.95
CA THR A 423 14.89 15.30 -21.24
C THR A 423 16.09 16.24 -21.16
N THR A 424 16.04 17.27 -20.32
CA THR A 424 17.21 18.12 -20.05
C THR A 424 18.32 17.34 -19.37
N VAL A 425 18.00 16.55 -18.32
CA VAL A 425 18.98 15.68 -17.65
C VAL A 425 19.58 14.68 -18.63
N GLU A 426 18.75 14.04 -19.48
CA GLU A 426 19.22 13.10 -20.50
C GLU A 426 20.21 13.75 -21.48
N ALA A 427 19.91 14.96 -21.95
CA ALA A 427 20.76 15.70 -22.87
C ALA A 427 22.11 16.11 -22.24
N GLU A 428 22.11 16.47 -20.95
CA GLU A 428 23.29 16.91 -20.24
C GLU A 428 24.19 15.75 -19.79
N THR A 429 23.61 14.58 -19.48
CA THR A 429 24.32 13.49 -18.79
C THR A 429 24.45 12.21 -19.62
N GLY A 430 23.66 12.04 -20.66
CA GLY A 430 23.54 10.79 -21.40
C GLY A 430 22.77 9.68 -20.65
N LEU A 431 22.24 9.98 -19.47
CA LEU A 431 21.38 9.07 -18.72
C LEU A 431 20.02 8.94 -19.42
N ARG A 432 19.26 7.92 -19.03
CA ARG A 432 17.90 7.71 -19.54
C ARG A 432 16.91 7.72 -18.38
N LEU A 433 15.82 8.49 -18.49
CA LEU A 433 14.78 8.68 -17.49
C LEU A 433 13.42 8.32 -18.07
N ASP A 434 13.14 7.03 -18.23
CA ASP A 434 11.97 6.57 -18.96
C ASP A 434 10.65 6.92 -18.28
N TYR A 435 10.54 6.72 -16.96
CA TYR A 435 9.32 7.03 -16.23
C TYR A 435 9.02 8.54 -16.23
N LEU A 436 9.99 9.36 -15.82
CA LEU A 436 9.83 10.82 -15.69
C LEU A 436 9.67 11.52 -17.04
N ALA A 437 10.20 10.95 -18.11
CA ALA A 437 9.96 11.40 -19.46
C ALA A 437 8.60 10.91 -20.03
N GLY A 438 7.84 10.12 -19.25
CA GLY A 438 6.55 9.58 -19.70
C GLY A 438 6.69 8.56 -20.82
N ARG A 439 7.72 7.73 -20.81
CA ARG A 439 7.87 6.61 -21.76
C ARG A 439 7.34 5.33 -21.13
N HIS A 440 6.81 4.45 -21.94
CA HIS A 440 6.22 3.19 -21.49
C HIS A 440 6.70 2.01 -22.34
N ASP A 441 6.43 0.78 -21.87
CA ASP A 441 6.66 -0.44 -22.63
C ASP A 441 5.77 -0.44 -23.88
N PRO A 442 6.28 -0.81 -25.09
CA PRO A 442 5.46 -0.90 -26.29
C PRO A 442 4.31 -1.91 -26.18
N SER A 443 4.45 -2.92 -25.32
CA SER A 443 3.35 -3.85 -25.01
C SER A 443 2.17 -3.17 -24.31
N ASP A 444 2.38 -1.97 -23.77
CA ASP A 444 1.34 -1.13 -23.15
C ASP A 444 0.56 -0.30 -24.17
N THR A 445 1.04 -0.19 -25.40
CA THR A 445 0.30 0.47 -26.48
C THR A 445 -0.85 -0.40 -26.95
N CYS A 446 -2.02 0.19 -27.19
CA CYS A 446 -3.28 -0.45 -27.61
C CYS A 446 -3.21 -1.27 -28.91
N ALA A 447 -2.04 -1.37 -29.56
CA ALA A 447 -1.89 -1.97 -30.88
C ALA A 447 -2.23 -3.48 -30.96
N ASN A 448 -2.29 -4.19 -29.82
CA ASN A 448 -2.47 -5.64 -29.84
C ASN A 448 -3.74 -6.19 -29.16
N THR A 449 -4.60 -5.37 -28.60
CA THR A 449 -5.82 -5.85 -27.90
C THR A 449 -7.14 -5.41 -28.53
N GLY A 450 -7.17 -5.09 -29.81
CA GLY A 450 -8.42 -4.98 -30.62
C GLY A 450 -9.54 -4.09 -30.04
N GLY A 451 -9.24 -3.11 -29.20
CA GLY A 451 -10.25 -2.29 -28.54
C GLY A 451 -9.97 -0.81 -28.61
N ASP A 452 -10.59 -0.13 -29.56
CA ASP A 452 -10.74 1.34 -29.67
C ASP A 452 -11.54 1.98 -28.51
N GLN A 453 -11.56 1.36 -27.30
CA GLN A 453 -12.53 1.71 -26.24
C GLN A 453 -11.93 2.31 -24.97
N ASP A 454 -10.63 2.50 -24.88
CA ASP A 454 -10.01 2.96 -23.62
C ASP A 454 -10.43 4.37 -23.19
N GLY A 455 -10.76 5.24 -24.12
CA GLY A 455 -11.30 6.59 -23.85
C GLY A 455 -12.82 6.66 -23.69
N VAL A 456 -13.55 5.53 -23.84
CA VAL A 456 -15.02 5.50 -23.85
C VAL A 456 -15.54 4.93 -22.54
N PRO A 457 -16.42 5.63 -21.78
CA PRO A 457 -17.04 5.05 -20.59
C PRO A 457 -17.79 3.76 -20.97
N PRO A 458 -17.58 2.67 -20.21
CA PRO A 458 -18.10 1.35 -20.55
C PRO A 458 -19.62 1.25 -20.44
N ALA A 459 -20.22 2.13 -19.62
CA ALA A 459 -21.67 2.20 -19.38
C ALA A 459 -22.09 3.64 -19.04
N PRO A 460 -23.35 4.04 -19.35
CA PRO A 460 -23.87 5.32 -18.93
C PRO A 460 -24.08 5.35 -17.41
N LEU A 461 -23.81 6.49 -16.79
CA LEU A 461 -24.02 6.70 -15.35
C LEU A 461 -25.51 6.73 -14.99
N SER A 462 -25.88 6.13 -13.86
CA SER A 462 -27.15 6.38 -13.19
C SER A 462 -27.16 7.80 -12.57
N ALA A 463 -28.25 8.24 -11.99
CA ALA A 463 -28.29 9.52 -11.27
C ALA A 463 -27.37 9.50 -10.02
N GLU A 464 -27.40 8.42 -9.28
CA GLU A 464 -26.52 8.19 -8.12
C GLU A 464 -25.07 8.02 -8.55
N GLY A 465 -24.82 7.28 -9.63
CA GLY A 465 -23.48 7.12 -10.24
C GLY A 465 -22.88 8.44 -10.70
N LEU A 466 -23.67 9.38 -11.20
CA LEU A 466 -23.20 10.73 -11.54
C LEU A 466 -22.63 11.46 -10.32
N GLU A 467 -23.38 11.50 -9.22
CA GLU A 467 -22.92 12.17 -8.00
C GLU A 467 -21.70 11.46 -7.39
N ALA A 468 -21.67 10.13 -7.46
CA ALA A 468 -20.48 9.36 -7.05
C ALA A 468 -19.26 9.68 -7.92
N ALA A 469 -19.40 9.68 -9.24
CA ALA A 469 -18.31 9.97 -10.17
C ALA A 469 -17.77 11.41 -9.98
N LEU A 470 -18.64 12.39 -9.76
CA LEU A 470 -18.21 13.78 -9.49
C LEU A 470 -17.40 13.86 -8.18
N ARG A 471 -17.88 13.21 -7.11
CA ARG A 471 -17.13 13.18 -5.83
C ARG A 471 -15.78 12.48 -5.97
N VAL A 472 -15.73 11.37 -6.69
CA VAL A 472 -14.47 10.64 -6.90
C VAL A 472 -13.48 11.48 -7.72
N VAL A 473 -13.92 12.13 -8.79
CA VAL A 473 -13.07 13.05 -9.57
C VAL A 473 -12.53 14.16 -8.67
N ASP A 474 -13.40 14.83 -7.89
CA ASP A 474 -12.96 15.89 -6.99
C ASP A 474 -11.95 15.38 -5.97
N HIS A 475 -12.21 14.25 -5.33
CA HIS A 475 -11.30 13.67 -4.34
C HIS A 475 -9.91 13.35 -4.92
N VAL A 476 -9.82 12.76 -6.13
CA VAL A 476 -8.55 12.48 -6.79
C VAL A 476 -7.74 13.77 -7.02
N PHE A 477 -8.39 14.82 -7.51
CA PHE A 477 -7.71 16.09 -7.75
C PHE A 477 -7.37 16.86 -6.46
N ASP A 478 -8.22 16.83 -5.43
CA ASP A 478 -7.91 17.41 -4.11
C ASP A 478 -6.68 16.72 -3.50
N SER A 479 -6.59 15.40 -3.60
CA SER A 479 -5.43 14.63 -3.17
C SER A 479 -4.17 15.04 -3.93
N MET A 480 -4.26 15.17 -5.26
CA MET A 480 -3.12 15.62 -6.08
C MET A 480 -2.66 17.03 -5.70
N GLU A 481 -3.58 17.98 -5.53
CA GLU A 481 -3.25 19.36 -5.11
C GLU A 481 -2.52 19.36 -3.76
N ALA A 482 -3.00 18.60 -2.78
CA ALA A 482 -2.35 18.49 -1.47
C ALA A 482 -0.93 17.90 -1.57
N GLN A 483 -0.74 16.87 -2.39
CA GLN A 483 0.58 16.27 -2.65
C GLN A 483 1.53 17.24 -3.35
N LEU A 484 1.06 18.02 -4.30
CA LEU A 484 1.86 19.05 -4.97
C LEU A 484 2.29 20.15 -4.01
N TRP A 485 1.42 20.61 -3.11
CA TRP A 485 1.80 21.56 -2.05
C TRP A 485 2.86 20.98 -1.13
N ARG A 486 2.72 19.72 -0.73
CA ARG A 486 3.72 19.04 0.10
C ARG A 486 5.06 18.92 -0.61
N SER A 487 5.05 18.49 -1.87
CA SER A 487 6.24 18.37 -2.70
C SER A 487 6.95 19.71 -2.86
N LEU A 488 6.21 20.81 -3.06
CA LEU A 488 6.78 22.16 -3.13
C LEU A 488 7.47 22.57 -1.82
N ALA A 489 6.83 22.31 -0.69
CA ALA A 489 7.39 22.63 0.62
C ALA A 489 8.69 21.84 0.88
N VAL A 490 8.69 20.52 0.62
CA VAL A 490 9.86 19.65 0.78
C VAL A 490 11.00 20.06 -0.15
N ALA A 491 10.68 20.33 -1.42
CA ALA A 491 11.68 20.71 -2.42
C ALA A 491 12.33 22.07 -2.12
N ARG A 492 11.54 23.07 -1.70
CA ARG A 492 12.08 24.38 -1.27
C ARG A 492 12.91 24.31 0.00
N ALA A 493 12.53 23.46 0.93
CA ALA A 493 13.31 23.20 2.14
C ALA A 493 14.58 22.38 1.89
N ASN A 494 14.75 21.82 0.69
CA ASN A 494 15.83 20.87 0.36
C ASN A 494 15.96 19.75 1.41
N LYS A 495 14.85 19.14 1.77
CA LYS A 495 14.77 18.10 2.83
C LYS A 495 15.81 16.98 2.63
N PHE A 496 16.08 16.61 1.40
CA PHE A 496 17.01 15.52 1.05
C PHE A 496 18.46 15.96 0.89
N ASN A 497 18.79 17.21 1.28
CA ASN A 497 20.15 17.75 1.20
C ASN A 497 20.79 17.58 -0.18
N VAL A 498 20.01 17.74 -1.25
CA VAL A 498 20.49 17.67 -2.63
C VAL A 498 21.57 18.73 -2.84
N PRO A 499 22.79 18.33 -3.23
CA PRO A 499 23.94 19.23 -3.35
C PRO A 499 23.78 20.27 -4.47
#